data_4ef2d4a66d21964bffc9957ea784bb31
#
_entry.id   4ef2d4a66d21964bffc9957ea784bb31
#
_cell.length_a   1.000
_cell.length_b   1.000
_cell.length_c   1.000
_cell.angle_alpha   90.00
_cell.angle_beta   90.00
_cell.angle_gamma   90.00
#
_symmetry.space_group_name_H-M   'P 1'
#
loop_
_entity.id
_entity.type
_entity.pdbx_description
1 polymer ?
#
loop_
_entity_poly.entity_id
_entity_poly.type
_entity_poly.pdbx_seq_one_letter_code
_entity_poly.pdbx_strand_id
1 'polypeptide(L)'
;FSQERELAKISPIHCSQSRRPYNLAPQELFLKIRCTVDYPQRYDVIVIGGGHAGTEAALAAARMGCATLLLTHNIETLGQMSCNPAIGGIGKSHLVKEVDALGGAMGLATDHGGIQFRTLNARKGPAVRATRAQADRVLYKAAIREMLENQPNLAIFQQAVDDLIVEGDRARGVVTNIGLKFYSETVVLTA
;
A
#
# COMPACT_ATOMS: atom_id res chain seq x y z
N PHE A 1 -38.72 -16.90 -5.62
CA PHE A 1 -37.42 -16.37 -5.26
C PHE A 1 -36.98 -15.36 -6.33
N SER A 2 -37.40 -14.11 -6.13
CA SER A 2 -37.06 -12.98 -6.97
C SER A 2 -36.16 -12.06 -6.16
N GLN A 3 -34.89 -11.97 -6.51
CA GLN A 3 -34.02 -10.85 -6.15
C GLN A 3 -33.50 -10.27 -7.45
N GLU A 4 -34.15 -9.17 -7.86
CA GLU A 4 -33.67 -8.29 -8.92
C GLU A 4 -32.35 -7.67 -8.46
N ARG A 5 -31.29 -7.97 -9.21
CA ARG A 5 -30.01 -7.28 -9.07
C ARG A 5 -30.15 -5.89 -9.65
N GLU A 6 -30.13 -4.90 -8.81
CA GLU A 6 -29.99 -3.51 -9.21
C GLU A 6 -28.62 -3.33 -9.89
N LEU A 7 -28.64 -3.28 -11.21
CA LEU A 7 -27.46 -2.93 -12.01
C LEU A 7 -27.14 -1.46 -11.70
N ALA A 8 -26.02 -1.23 -11.05
CA ALA A 8 -25.47 0.10 -10.82
C ALA A 8 -25.40 0.83 -12.17
N LYS A 9 -26.11 1.93 -12.28
CA LYS A 9 -26.09 2.82 -13.44
C LYS A 9 -24.69 3.41 -13.56
N ILE A 10 -23.92 2.89 -14.51
CA ILE A 10 -22.64 3.48 -14.92
C ILE A 10 -23.00 4.81 -15.60
N SER A 11 -22.62 5.92 -15.00
CA SER A 11 -22.75 7.25 -15.59
C SER A 11 -21.99 7.31 -16.91
N PRO A 12 -22.51 7.98 -17.94
CA PRO A 12 -21.86 8.02 -19.24
C PRO A 12 -20.48 8.68 -19.14
N ILE A 13 -19.51 8.07 -19.80
CA ILE A 13 -18.12 8.56 -19.93
C ILE A 13 -18.18 9.94 -20.58
N HIS A 14 -17.91 10.99 -19.81
CA HIS A 14 -17.77 12.35 -20.33
C HIS A 14 -16.39 12.50 -20.97
N CYS A 15 -16.32 12.19 -22.27
CA CYS A 15 -15.18 12.56 -23.08
C CYS A 15 -15.38 14.02 -23.52
N SER A 16 -14.76 14.98 -22.83
CA SER A 16 -14.75 16.38 -23.26
C SER A 16 -13.88 16.50 -24.50
N GLN A 17 -14.50 16.58 -25.67
CA GLN A 17 -13.83 16.93 -26.91
C GLN A 17 -13.43 18.41 -26.87
N SER A 18 -12.24 18.72 -26.39
CA SER A 18 -11.61 20.00 -26.67
C SER A 18 -11.06 20.01 -28.10
N ARG A 19 -11.41 21.04 -28.87
CA ARG A 19 -11.02 21.26 -30.27
C ARG A 19 -9.51 21.08 -30.45
N ARG A 20 -9.09 20.27 -31.42
CA ARG A 20 -7.68 19.94 -31.71
C ARG A 20 -6.95 21.17 -32.24
N PRO A 21 -5.81 21.57 -31.70
CA PRO A 21 -4.85 22.41 -32.40
C PRO A 21 -4.05 21.52 -33.36
N TYR A 22 -4.07 21.89 -34.66
CA TYR A 22 -3.56 21.09 -35.78
C TYR A 22 -2.03 21.02 -35.92
N ASN A 23 -1.21 21.32 -34.90
CA ASN A 23 0.25 21.39 -35.03
C ASN A 23 1.02 20.82 -33.84
N LEU A 24 0.71 19.61 -33.38
CA LEU A 24 1.53 18.91 -32.39
C LEU A 24 2.22 17.70 -33.04
N ALA A 25 3.52 17.53 -32.76
CA ALA A 25 4.28 16.37 -33.22
C ALA A 25 3.64 15.06 -32.72
N PRO A 26 3.72 13.94 -33.50
CA PRO A 26 3.03 12.68 -33.16
C PRO A 26 3.37 12.12 -31.77
N GLN A 27 4.53 12.43 -31.23
CA GLN A 27 4.96 12.00 -29.89
C GLN A 27 4.28 12.77 -28.74
N GLU A 28 3.85 14.01 -28.95
CA GLU A 28 3.11 14.78 -27.94
C GLU A 28 1.62 14.46 -27.93
N LEU A 29 1.08 13.90 -29.01
CA LEU A 29 -0.31 13.54 -29.13
C LEU A 29 -0.65 12.29 -28.28
N PHE A 30 0.30 11.37 -28.10
CA PHE A 30 0.13 10.16 -27.27
C PHE A 30 0.07 10.47 -25.76
N LEU A 31 0.59 11.59 -25.31
CA LEU A 31 0.65 11.97 -23.90
C LEU A 31 -0.63 12.66 -23.37
N LYS A 32 -1.59 13.02 -24.21
CA LYS A 32 -2.72 13.88 -23.80
C LYS A 32 -4.11 13.27 -23.81
N ILE A 33 -4.31 12.02 -24.21
CA ILE A 33 -5.62 11.38 -24.14
C ILE A 33 -5.59 10.27 -23.09
N ARG A 34 -5.42 10.64 -21.83
CA ARG A 34 -5.78 9.74 -20.72
C ARG A 34 -7.26 10.00 -20.41
N CYS A 35 -8.14 9.13 -20.87
CA CYS A 35 -9.49 9.06 -20.31
C CYS A 35 -9.33 8.69 -18.84
N THR A 36 -9.61 9.63 -17.95
CA THR A 36 -9.61 9.36 -16.50
C THR A 36 -11.03 9.05 -16.06
N VAL A 37 -11.16 8.05 -15.18
CA VAL A 37 -12.43 7.62 -14.61
C VAL A 37 -12.34 7.71 -13.10
N ASP A 38 -13.32 8.34 -12.49
CA ASP A 38 -13.37 8.43 -11.02
C ASP A 38 -13.86 7.10 -10.45
N TYR A 39 -13.13 6.57 -9.48
CA TYR A 39 -13.57 5.41 -8.73
C TYR A 39 -14.69 5.83 -7.76
N PRO A 40 -15.81 5.08 -7.70
CA PRO A 40 -17.03 5.56 -7.02
C PRO A 40 -16.88 5.66 -5.49
N GLN A 41 -15.99 4.85 -4.90
CA GLN A 41 -15.75 4.84 -3.45
C GLN A 41 -14.69 5.88 -3.08
N ARG A 42 -14.93 6.61 -1.98
CA ARG A 42 -13.96 7.49 -1.34
C ARG A 42 -13.37 6.81 -0.12
N TYR A 43 -12.14 7.15 0.19
CA TYR A 43 -11.40 6.61 1.32
C TYR A 43 -10.97 7.74 2.27
N ASP A 44 -10.72 7.42 3.53
CA ASP A 44 -10.10 8.35 4.46
C ASP A 44 -8.59 8.41 4.22
N VAL A 45 -7.99 7.23 3.96
CA VAL A 45 -6.54 7.09 3.75
C VAL A 45 -6.27 6.25 2.50
N ILE A 46 -5.41 6.74 1.62
CA ILE A 46 -4.81 5.96 0.55
C ILE A 46 -3.33 5.75 0.88
N VAL A 47 -2.89 4.49 0.87
CA VAL A 47 -1.48 4.11 1.03
C VAL A 47 -0.95 3.61 -0.31
N ILE A 48 0.16 4.18 -0.77
CA ILE A 48 0.82 3.84 -2.03
C ILE A 48 2.06 3.02 -1.70
N GLY A 49 2.08 1.77 -2.17
CA GLY A 49 3.20 0.84 -2.00
C GLY A 49 2.91 -0.31 -1.05
N GLY A 50 3.17 -1.53 -1.50
CA GLY A 50 2.92 -2.79 -0.77
C GLY A 50 4.15 -3.34 -0.03
N GLY A 51 5.18 -2.51 0.20
CA GLY A 51 6.34 -2.87 1.00
C GLY A 51 6.07 -2.87 2.50
N HIS A 52 7.09 -3.07 3.32
CA HIS A 52 6.92 -3.16 4.78
C HIS A 52 6.33 -1.90 5.40
N ALA A 53 6.76 -0.72 4.94
CA ALA A 53 6.22 0.55 5.42
C ALA A 53 4.75 0.74 5.04
N GLY A 54 4.39 0.40 3.79
CA GLY A 54 3.01 0.54 3.32
C GLY A 54 2.06 -0.46 3.98
N THR A 55 2.48 -1.70 4.18
CA THR A 55 1.66 -2.70 4.88
C THR A 55 1.38 -2.30 6.32
N GLU A 56 2.39 -1.81 7.03
CA GLU A 56 2.21 -1.29 8.40
C GLU A 56 1.32 -0.06 8.45
N ALA A 57 1.52 0.90 7.53
CA ALA A 57 0.70 2.11 7.47
C ALA A 57 -0.77 1.79 7.16
N ALA A 58 -1.02 0.90 6.19
CA ALA A 58 -2.37 0.49 5.82
C ALA A 58 -3.10 -0.23 6.96
N LEU A 59 -2.43 -1.19 7.61
CA LEU A 59 -2.98 -1.89 8.78
C LEU A 59 -3.24 -0.94 9.95
N ALA A 60 -2.34 0.00 10.22
CA ALA A 60 -2.51 0.97 11.30
C ALA A 60 -3.74 1.86 11.04
N ALA A 61 -3.87 2.45 9.86
CA ALA A 61 -5.00 3.29 9.49
C ALA A 61 -6.33 2.52 9.57
N ALA A 62 -6.38 1.31 9.03
CA ALA A 62 -7.57 0.46 9.06
C ALA A 62 -7.97 0.04 10.48
N ARG A 63 -7.00 -0.29 11.37
CA ARG A 63 -7.27 -0.59 12.79
C ARG A 63 -7.81 0.61 13.55
N MET A 64 -7.43 1.82 13.16
CA MET A 64 -7.99 3.07 13.71
C MET A 64 -9.43 3.34 13.25
N GLY A 65 -9.98 2.51 12.38
CA GLY A 65 -11.35 2.64 11.85
C GLY A 65 -11.45 3.46 10.57
N CYS A 66 -10.33 3.90 9.99
CA CYS A 66 -10.34 4.65 8.74
C CYS A 66 -10.64 3.72 7.55
N ALA A 67 -11.51 4.16 6.64
CA ALA A 67 -11.68 3.51 5.34
C ALA A 67 -10.39 3.65 4.54
N THR A 68 -9.63 2.59 4.43
CA THR A 68 -8.25 2.61 3.91
C THR A 68 -8.15 1.85 2.60
N LEU A 69 -7.41 2.41 1.63
CA LEU A 69 -7.05 1.77 0.37
C LEU A 69 -5.55 1.58 0.29
N LEU A 70 -5.10 0.36 0.10
CA LEU A 70 -3.72 0.02 -0.22
C LEU A 70 -3.57 -0.21 -1.73
N LEU A 71 -2.81 0.64 -2.39
CA LEU A 71 -2.47 0.51 -3.81
C LEU A 71 -1.08 -0.10 -3.96
N THR A 72 -1.00 -1.17 -4.71
CA THR A 72 0.28 -1.83 -5.04
C THR A 72 0.32 -2.21 -6.51
N HIS A 73 1.49 -2.15 -7.10
CA HIS A 73 1.66 -2.60 -8.49
C HIS A 73 1.49 -4.12 -8.64
N ASN A 74 1.74 -4.90 -7.58
CA ASN A 74 1.59 -6.35 -7.58
C ASN A 74 1.22 -6.88 -6.19
N ILE A 75 0.06 -7.50 -6.07
CA ILE A 75 -0.43 -8.13 -4.83
C ILE A 75 0.49 -9.29 -4.40
N GLU A 76 1.07 -10.01 -5.35
CA GLU A 76 1.96 -11.12 -5.04
C GLU A 76 3.28 -10.70 -4.38
N THR A 77 3.60 -9.40 -4.37
CA THR A 77 4.81 -8.87 -3.74
C THR A 77 4.53 -8.16 -2.41
N LEU A 78 3.31 -8.22 -1.89
CA LEU A 78 2.97 -7.68 -0.57
C LEU A 78 3.85 -8.31 0.52
N GLY A 79 4.49 -7.47 1.33
CA GLY A 79 5.37 -7.92 2.40
C GLY A 79 6.65 -8.63 1.94
N GLN A 80 7.03 -8.49 0.66
CA GLN A 80 8.21 -9.16 0.13
C GLN A 80 9.50 -8.63 0.76
N MET A 81 10.33 -9.57 1.22
CA MET A 81 11.69 -9.27 1.66
C MET A 81 12.62 -9.19 0.44
N SER A 82 13.02 -7.98 0.06
CA SER A 82 13.84 -7.72 -1.14
C SER A 82 15.32 -8.09 -0.97
N CYS A 83 15.82 -8.08 0.27
CA CYS A 83 17.21 -8.38 0.60
C CYS A 83 17.36 -9.74 1.31
N ASN A 84 18.17 -9.79 2.36
CA ASN A 84 18.28 -10.97 3.21
C ASN A 84 16.95 -11.27 3.89
N PRO A 85 16.53 -12.54 3.99
CA PRO A 85 15.30 -12.92 4.66
C PRO A 85 15.48 -12.84 6.19
N ALA A 86 15.68 -11.64 6.68
CA ALA A 86 15.92 -11.39 8.10
C ALA A 86 15.27 -10.09 8.56
N ILE A 87 14.63 -10.15 9.70
CA ILE A 87 14.03 -9.01 10.39
C ILE A 87 14.86 -8.68 11.62
N GLY A 88 15.08 -7.39 11.88
CA GLY A 88 15.84 -6.92 13.01
C GLY A 88 17.33 -6.66 12.69
N GLY A 89 18.14 -6.67 13.74
CA GLY A 89 19.53 -6.23 13.71
C GLY A 89 19.73 -4.95 14.51
N ILE A 90 20.97 -4.44 14.57
CA ILE A 90 21.30 -3.23 15.33
C ILE A 90 20.53 -2.04 14.77
N GLY A 91 19.84 -1.29 15.63
CA GLY A 91 18.93 -0.20 15.26
C GLY A 91 17.57 -0.70 14.73
N LYS A 92 17.57 -1.61 13.77
CA LYS A 92 16.36 -2.12 13.14
C LYS A 92 15.42 -2.85 14.11
N SER A 93 15.96 -3.70 14.99
CA SER A 93 15.15 -4.43 15.97
C SER A 93 14.48 -3.51 17.01
N HIS A 94 15.06 -2.36 17.28
CA HIS A 94 14.45 -1.38 18.18
C HIS A 94 13.18 -0.80 17.54
N LEU A 95 13.27 -0.38 16.27
CA LEU A 95 12.12 0.10 15.51
C LEU A 95 11.03 -0.99 15.33
N VAL A 96 11.43 -2.23 15.03
CA VAL A 96 10.47 -3.34 14.93
C VAL A 96 9.69 -3.52 16.23
N LYS A 97 10.35 -3.45 17.39
CA LYS A 97 9.70 -3.56 18.70
C LYS A 97 8.77 -2.39 19.01
N GLU A 98 9.14 -1.17 18.59
CA GLU A 98 8.30 0.00 18.75
C GLU A 98 7.02 -0.13 17.90
N VAL A 99 7.16 -0.55 16.65
CA VAL A 99 6.02 -0.81 15.75
C VAL A 99 5.15 -1.97 16.28
N ASP A 100 5.77 -3.03 16.76
CA ASP A 100 5.08 -4.19 17.38
C ASP A 100 4.27 -3.78 18.62
N ALA A 101 4.85 -2.94 19.48
CA ALA A 101 4.16 -2.41 20.66
C ALA A 101 2.92 -1.55 20.31
N LEU A 102 2.87 -0.99 19.10
CA LEU A 102 1.71 -0.30 18.55
C LEU A 102 0.76 -1.22 17.78
N GLY A 103 0.96 -2.54 17.86
CA GLY A 103 0.15 -3.54 17.18
C GLY A 103 0.55 -3.77 15.72
N GLY A 104 1.81 -3.54 15.36
CA GLY A 104 2.33 -3.79 14.01
C GLY A 104 2.36 -5.26 13.61
N ALA A 105 2.38 -5.50 12.31
CA ALA A 105 2.29 -6.84 11.73
C ALA A 105 3.66 -7.53 11.57
N MET A 106 4.74 -6.75 11.42
CA MET A 106 6.07 -7.27 11.10
C MET A 106 6.60 -8.24 12.17
N GLY A 107 6.41 -7.91 13.46
CA GLY A 107 6.80 -8.77 14.57
C GLY A 107 6.07 -10.11 14.53
N LEU A 108 4.76 -10.08 14.44
CA LEU A 108 3.90 -11.26 14.37
C LEU A 108 4.20 -12.13 13.14
N ALA A 109 4.35 -11.54 11.96
CA ALA A 109 4.70 -12.26 10.75
C ALA A 109 6.10 -12.90 10.85
N THR A 110 7.03 -12.25 11.57
CA THR A 110 8.35 -12.79 11.85
C THR A 110 8.30 -13.99 12.79
N ASP A 111 7.44 -13.96 13.79
CA ASP A 111 7.25 -15.10 14.69
C ASP A 111 6.63 -16.30 13.97
N HIS A 112 5.73 -16.06 13.01
CA HIS A 112 5.16 -17.11 12.16
C HIS A 112 6.15 -17.73 11.17
N GLY A 113 6.98 -16.88 10.54
CA GLY A 113 7.91 -17.30 9.48
C GLY A 113 9.36 -17.46 9.95
N GLY A 114 9.64 -17.31 11.24
CA GLY A 114 11.00 -17.33 11.79
C GLY A 114 11.62 -18.71 11.80
N ILE A 115 12.83 -18.82 11.24
CA ILE A 115 13.61 -20.06 11.19
C ILE A 115 14.67 -20.06 12.31
N GLN A 116 15.28 -18.91 12.58
CA GLN A 116 16.33 -18.76 13.56
C GLN A 116 16.24 -17.38 14.23
N PHE A 117 16.33 -17.37 15.54
CA PHE A 117 16.33 -16.16 16.38
C PHE A 117 17.68 -16.02 17.08
N ARG A 118 18.28 -14.84 17.02
CA ARG A 118 19.58 -14.56 17.61
C ARG A 118 19.63 -13.20 18.25
N THR A 119 20.23 -13.13 19.46
CA THR A 119 20.60 -11.86 20.08
C THR A 119 21.99 -11.47 19.64
N LEU A 120 22.11 -10.33 18.97
CA LEU A 120 23.36 -9.73 18.57
C LEU A 120 23.93 -8.88 19.72
N ASN A 121 25.26 -8.80 19.81
CA ASN A 121 25.96 -7.95 20.77
C ASN A 121 25.57 -8.18 22.24
N ALA A 122 25.19 -9.40 22.62
CA ALA A 122 24.74 -9.73 23.97
C ALA A 122 25.72 -9.30 25.08
N ARG A 123 27.04 -9.27 24.78
CA ARG A 123 28.12 -8.92 25.71
C ARG A 123 28.54 -7.44 25.66
N LYS A 124 27.99 -6.62 24.73
CA LYS A 124 28.43 -5.25 24.49
C LYS A 124 27.60 -4.18 25.19
N GLY A 125 26.58 -4.58 25.94
CA GLY A 125 25.68 -3.67 26.64
C GLY A 125 24.31 -3.48 26.00
N PRO A 126 23.34 -2.92 26.76
CA PRO A 126 21.92 -2.86 26.34
C PRO A 126 21.70 -2.00 25.12
N ALA A 127 22.38 -0.89 24.97
CA ALA A 127 22.17 0.07 23.88
C ALA A 127 22.44 -0.51 22.48
N VAL A 128 23.31 -1.50 22.34
CA VAL A 128 23.66 -2.15 21.08
C VAL A 128 23.20 -3.60 21.00
N ARG A 129 22.53 -4.08 22.05
CA ARG A 129 21.92 -5.41 22.08
C ARG A 129 20.70 -5.41 21.17
N ALA A 130 20.70 -6.28 20.17
CA ALA A 130 19.68 -6.32 19.14
C ALA A 130 19.20 -7.75 18.89
N THR A 131 17.94 -7.93 18.56
CA THR A 131 17.41 -9.20 18.09
C THR A 131 17.45 -9.24 16.56
N ARG A 132 17.73 -10.42 16.01
CA ARG A 132 17.62 -10.69 14.58
C ARG A 132 16.98 -12.05 14.38
N ALA A 133 15.92 -12.07 13.58
CA ALA A 133 15.27 -13.28 13.14
C ALA A 133 15.61 -13.54 11.67
N GLN A 134 16.04 -14.75 11.37
CA GLN A 134 16.07 -15.25 10.00
C GLN A 134 14.69 -15.85 9.71
N ALA A 135 14.07 -15.48 8.60
CA ALA A 135 12.72 -15.89 8.28
C ALA A 135 12.64 -16.63 6.94
N ASP A 136 11.67 -17.53 6.84
CA ASP A 136 11.24 -18.07 5.55
C ASP A 136 10.44 -16.97 4.81
N ARG A 137 10.87 -16.66 3.58
CA ARG A 137 10.25 -15.60 2.77
C ARG A 137 8.81 -15.91 2.39
N VAL A 138 8.52 -17.19 2.14
CA VAL A 138 7.19 -17.62 1.71
C VAL A 138 6.21 -17.53 2.88
N LEU A 139 6.60 -18.06 4.04
CA LEU A 139 5.77 -18.03 5.25
C LEU A 139 5.55 -16.59 5.75
N TYR A 140 6.60 -15.77 5.77
CA TYR A 140 6.49 -14.37 6.17
C TYR A 140 5.54 -13.59 5.25
N LYS A 141 5.72 -13.72 3.94
CA LYS A 141 4.85 -13.08 2.94
C LYS A 141 3.40 -13.54 3.07
N ALA A 142 3.19 -14.84 3.26
CA ALA A 142 1.85 -15.40 3.46
C ALA A 142 1.17 -14.83 4.72
N ALA A 143 1.89 -14.72 5.83
CA ALA A 143 1.38 -14.13 7.07
C ALA A 143 1.00 -12.64 6.90
N ILE A 144 1.84 -11.84 6.25
CA ILE A 144 1.52 -10.43 5.96
C ILE A 144 0.28 -10.33 5.07
N ARG A 145 0.19 -11.15 4.03
CA ARG A 145 -0.96 -11.16 3.12
C ARG A 145 -2.25 -11.53 3.85
N GLU A 146 -2.22 -12.56 4.65
CA GLU A 146 -3.36 -12.99 5.47
C GLU A 146 -3.85 -11.87 6.40
N MET A 147 -2.93 -11.18 7.08
CA MET A 147 -3.26 -10.04 7.94
C MET A 147 -3.92 -8.90 7.15
N LEU A 148 -3.42 -8.58 5.96
CA LEU A 148 -3.96 -7.53 5.12
C LEU A 148 -5.34 -7.87 4.56
N GLU A 149 -5.53 -9.09 4.06
CA GLU A 149 -6.78 -9.54 3.44
C GLU A 149 -7.91 -9.69 4.47
N ASN A 150 -7.58 -10.01 5.72
CA ASN A 150 -8.56 -10.16 6.81
C ASN A 150 -8.78 -8.88 7.64
N GLN A 151 -8.06 -7.79 7.34
CA GLN A 151 -8.21 -6.54 8.09
C GLN A 151 -9.51 -5.82 7.71
N PRO A 152 -10.45 -5.60 8.65
CA PRO A 152 -11.61 -4.74 8.41
C PRO A 152 -11.19 -3.32 8.01
N ASN A 153 -12.03 -2.65 7.23
CA ASN A 153 -11.80 -1.28 6.71
C ASN A 153 -10.61 -1.12 5.76
N LEU A 154 -10.00 -2.22 5.30
CA LEU A 154 -8.89 -2.20 4.35
C LEU A 154 -9.33 -2.80 3.01
N ALA A 155 -9.20 -2.02 1.95
CA ALA A 155 -9.30 -2.48 0.56
C ALA A 155 -7.90 -2.54 -0.05
N ILE A 156 -7.63 -3.58 -0.83
CA ILE A 156 -6.38 -3.74 -1.57
C ILE A 156 -6.69 -3.67 -3.05
N PHE A 157 -5.97 -2.83 -3.79
CA PHE A 157 -6.17 -2.69 -5.22
C PHE A 157 -4.85 -2.78 -5.97
N GLN A 158 -4.80 -3.67 -6.96
CA GLN A 158 -3.60 -3.89 -7.75
C GLN A 158 -3.55 -2.93 -8.93
N GLN A 159 -2.86 -1.80 -8.74
CA GLN A 159 -2.51 -0.86 -9.79
C GLN A 159 -1.31 -0.02 -9.37
N ALA A 160 -0.47 0.33 -10.35
CA ALA A 160 0.59 1.30 -10.13
C ALA A 160 -0.01 2.71 -10.11
N VAL A 161 0.42 3.51 -9.15
CA VAL A 161 0.09 4.94 -9.08
C VAL A 161 1.08 5.69 -9.95
N ASP A 162 0.55 6.61 -10.75
CA ASP A 162 1.32 7.41 -11.71
C ASP A 162 1.43 8.86 -11.25
N ASP A 163 0.38 9.39 -10.62
CA ASP A 163 0.34 10.79 -10.21
C ASP A 163 -0.53 11.00 -8.96
N LEU A 164 -0.35 12.16 -8.32
CA LEU A 164 -1.16 12.61 -7.20
C LEU A 164 -2.21 13.62 -7.67
N ILE A 165 -3.41 13.53 -7.11
CA ILE A 165 -4.43 14.56 -7.24
C ILE A 165 -4.16 15.60 -6.15
N VAL A 166 -3.76 16.81 -6.54
CA VAL A 166 -3.45 17.91 -5.63
C VAL A 166 -4.44 19.04 -5.84
N GLU A 167 -5.05 19.49 -4.76
CA GLU A 167 -5.98 20.63 -4.71
C GLU A 167 -5.44 21.68 -3.72
N GLY A 168 -4.94 22.80 -4.25
CA GLY A 168 -4.19 23.76 -3.46
C GLY A 168 -2.92 23.12 -2.88
N ASP A 169 -2.79 23.10 -1.56
CA ASP A 169 -1.65 22.55 -0.83
C ASP A 169 -1.91 21.14 -0.28
N ARG A 170 -2.96 20.45 -0.74
CA ARG A 170 -3.37 19.15 -0.20
C ARG A 170 -3.40 18.08 -1.28
N ALA A 171 -2.81 16.92 -0.98
CA ALA A 171 -3.04 15.71 -1.76
C ALA A 171 -4.44 15.17 -1.42
N ARG A 172 -5.29 15.07 -2.45
CA ARG A 172 -6.69 14.64 -2.35
C ARG A 172 -6.97 13.28 -2.96
N GLY A 173 -5.94 12.65 -3.48
CA GLY A 173 -6.08 11.35 -4.10
C GLY A 173 -4.93 11.01 -5.01
N VAL A 174 -5.16 10.01 -5.84
CA VAL A 174 -4.15 9.45 -6.75
C VAL A 174 -4.75 9.14 -8.11
N VAL A 175 -3.91 9.14 -9.13
CA VAL A 175 -4.22 8.67 -10.48
C VAL A 175 -3.38 7.44 -10.78
N THR A 176 -4.01 6.37 -11.20
CA THR A 176 -3.29 5.16 -11.60
C THR A 176 -2.82 5.26 -13.06
N ASN A 177 -1.89 4.38 -13.43
CA ASN A 177 -1.34 4.32 -14.81
C ASN A 177 -2.40 4.05 -15.88
N ILE A 178 -3.54 3.43 -15.53
CA ILE A 178 -4.69 3.21 -16.43
C ILE A 178 -5.72 4.35 -16.40
N GLY A 179 -5.47 5.42 -15.65
CA GLY A 179 -6.35 6.57 -15.58
C GLY A 179 -7.48 6.49 -14.55
N LEU A 180 -7.50 5.49 -13.65
CA LEU A 180 -8.42 5.48 -12.52
C LEU A 180 -7.98 6.50 -11.48
N LYS A 181 -8.94 7.29 -10.99
CA LYS A 181 -8.76 8.26 -9.91
C LYS A 181 -9.39 7.74 -8.63
N PHE A 182 -8.62 7.72 -7.56
CA PHE A 182 -9.09 7.43 -6.21
C PHE A 182 -8.95 8.68 -5.37
N TYR A 183 -9.98 9.00 -4.59
CA TYR A 183 -10.01 10.18 -3.74
C TYR A 183 -9.94 9.80 -2.26
N SER A 184 -9.21 10.59 -1.49
CA SER A 184 -9.09 10.44 -0.03
C SER A 184 -8.80 11.77 0.66
N GLU A 185 -8.95 11.78 1.98
CA GLU A 185 -8.54 12.91 2.81
C GLU A 185 -7.04 12.94 3.06
N THR A 186 -6.38 11.77 3.04
CA THR A 186 -4.94 11.62 3.32
C THR A 186 -4.31 10.63 2.36
N VAL A 187 -3.11 10.96 1.87
CA VAL A 187 -2.30 10.07 1.04
C VAL A 187 -0.97 9.80 1.74
N VAL A 188 -0.62 8.52 1.88
CA VAL A 188 0.65 8.05 2.45
C VAL A 188 1.48 7.42 1.35
N LEU A 189 2.61 8.04 1.01
CA LEU A 189 3.53 7.55 -0.01
C LEU A 189 4.67 6.77 0.65
N THR A 190 4.80 5.49 0.26
CA THR A 190 5.84 4.57 0.76
C THR A 190 6.64 3.99 -0.41
N ALA A 191 7.33 4.86 -1.15
CA ALA A 191 8.16 4.49 -2.29
C ALA A 191 9.60 4.20 -1.88
#